data_b4e690a7e882610638e397e61ea57511
#
_entry.id   b4e690a7e882610638e397e61ea57511
#
_cell.length_a   1.000
_cell.length_b   1.000
_cell.length_c   1.000
_cell.angle_alpha   90.00
_cell.angle_beta   90.00
_cell.angle_gamma   90.00
#
_symmetry.space_group_name_H-M   'P 1'
#
loop_
_entity.id
_entity.type
_entity.pdbx_description
1 polymer ?
#
loop_
_entity_poly.entity_id
_entity_poly.type
_entity_poly.pdbx_seq_one_letter_code
_entity_poly.pdbx_strand_id
1 'polypeptide(L)'
;ANLPLIGAPDFIVLWDNAYAVHDFADSKKLSSIQNISQEINTFDNVATFGSTSKITFAGGGMAFLGASDKLMTLFLDYFSKFNFSPDKVNQARHVRFLKNKKVTEAHMKKLAALIKPKFDLVDKYLNSLPEGLASWTKPTGGYFVSFDSKLGQASKIYDLCKEAGLNLTPVGSAFPYRRDQENSNIRIAPTYVSIDELDRAM
;
A
#
# COMPACT_ATOMS: atom_id res chain seq x y z
N ALA A 1 -9.33 -15.48 0.25
CA ALA A 1 -10.58 -16.03 0.81
C ALA A 1 -10.49 -17.55 1.08
N ASN A 2 -9.82 -18.33 0.24
CA ASN A 2 -9.72 -19.79 0.42
C ASN A 2 -8.73 -20.25 1.51
N LEU A 3 -7.80 -19.40 1.94
CA LEU A 3 -6.78 -19.75 2.93
C LEU A 3 -7.35 -20.32 4.24
N PRO A 4 -8.47 -19.80 4.80
CA PRO A 4 -9.05 -20.39 6.00
C PRO A 4 -9.55 -21.82 5.84
N LEU A 5 -9.84 -22.27 4.60
CA LEU A 5 -10.31 -23.62 4.31
C LEU A 5 -9.19 -24.68 4.36
N ILE A 6 -7.93 -24.23 4.22
CA ILE A 6 -6.74 -25.11 4.15
C ILE A 6 -5.73 -24.83 5.27
N GLY A 7 -5.95 -23.75 6.02
CA GLY A 7 -5.13 -23.36 7.17
C GLY A 7 -5.56 -24.03 8.48
N ALA A 8 -4.96 -23.57 9.58
CA ALA A 8 -5.40 -23.97 10.93
C ALA A 8 -6.85 -23.51 11.19
N PRO A 9 -7.61 -24.18 12.08
CA PRO A 9 -9.01 -23.82 12.35
C PRO A 9 -9.22 -22.38 12.86
N ASP A 10 -8.20 -21.81 13.48
CA ASP A 10 -8.16 -20.44 14.01
C ASP A 10 -7.42 -19.44 13.07
N PHE A 11 -7.12 -19.85 11.84
CA PHE A 11 -6.45 -18.99 10.86
C PHE A 11 -7.28 -17.76 10.52
N ILE A 12 -6.71 -16.58 10.64
CA ILE A 12 -7.35 -15.30 10.32
C ILE A 12 -6.56 -14.59 9.22
N VAL A 13 -7.26 -14.11 8.21
CA VAL A 13 -6.72 -13.23 7.16
C VAL A 13 -6.86 -11.79 7.63
N LEU A 14 -5.76 -11.09 7.80
CA LEU A 14 -5.73 -9.64 8.00
C LEU A 14 -5.55 -8.98 6.64
N TRP A 15 -6.65 -8.45 6.07
CA TRP A 15 -6.65 -7.81 4.76
C TRP A 15 -6.39 -6.31 4.91
N ASP A 16 -5.14 -5.90 4.78
CA ASP A 16 -4.76 -4.48 4.78
C ASP A 16 -5.09 -3.84 3.44
N ASN A 17 -6.15 -3.04 3.42
CA ASN A 17 -6.67 -2.36 2.24
C ASN A 17 -6.49 -0.83 2.32
N ALA A 18 -5.37 -0.39 2.89
CA ALA A 18 -5.07 1.03 3.08
C ALA A 18 -4.95 1.82 1.76
N TYR A 19 -4.71 1.13 0.65
CA TYR A 19 -4.53 1.74 -0.68
C TYR A 19 -5.71 1.54 -1.65
N ALA A 20 -6.87 1.12 -1.16
CA ALA A 20 -8.03 0.76 -1.98
C ALA A 20 -8.54 1.82 -2.97
N VAL A 21 -8.24 3.10 -2.74
CA VAL A 21 -8.75 4.24 -3.53
C VAL A 21 -7.62 5.07 -4.16
N HIS A 22 -6.44 4.49 -4.32
CA HIS A 22 -5.24 5.19 -4.77
C HIS A 22 -4.90 4.90 -6.24
N ASP A 23 -5.89 4.57 -7.05
CA ASP A 23 -5.71 4.39 -8.49
C ASP A 23 -5.44 5.73 -9.18
N PHE A 24 -4.45 5.76 -10.08
CA PHE A 24 -4.10 6.93 -10.90
C PHE A 24 -4.18 6.63 -12.41
N ALA A 25 -4.49 5.41 -12.77
CA ALA A 25 -4.79 4.98 -14.13
C ALA A 25 -6.00 4.02 -14.11
N ASP A 26 -6.51 3.69 -15.29
CA ASP A 26 -7.59 2.70 -15.40
C ASP A 26 -7.09 1.34 -14.88
N SER A 27 -7.67 0.90 -13.79
CA SER A 27 -7.35 -0.37 -13.14
C SER A 27 -8.57 -1.28 -13.09
N LYS A 28 -8.32 -2.57 -13.16
CA LYS A 28 -9.35 -3.56 -12.85
C LYS A 28 -9.64 -3.50 -11.35
N LYS A 29 -10.86 -3.15 -10.98
CA LYS A 29 -11.27 -3.16 -9.57
C LYS A 29 -11.10 -4.55 -8.99
N LEU A 30 -10.42 -4.63 -7.85
CA LEU A 30 -10.33 -5.87 -7.08
C LEU A 30 -11.71 -6.26 -6.55
N SER A 31 -12.00 -7.56 -6.56
CA SER A 31 -13.20 -8.09 -5.92
C SER A 31 -13.14 -7.88 -4.41
N SER A 32 -14.29 -7.64 -3.79
CA SER A 32 -14.37 -7.51 -2.33
C SER A 32 -14.02 -8.83 -1.66
N ILE A 33 -12.97 -8.85 -0.85
CA ILE A 33 -12.59 -10.02 -0.05
C ILE A 33 -13.73 -10.43 0.90
N GLN A 34 -14.48 -9.46 1.44
CA GLN A 34 -15.60 -9.73 2.33
C GLN A 34 -16.75 -10.44 1.60
N ASN A 35 -17.12 -9.96 0.40
CA ASN A 35 -18.16 -10.62 -0.38
C ASN A 35 -17.78 -12.06 -0.75
N ILE A 36 -16.55 -12.24 -1.25
CA ILE A 36 -16.04 -13.58 -1.60
C ILE A 36 -16.01 -14.49 -0.36
N SER A 37 -15.56 -13.99 0.79
CA SER A 37 -15.51 -14.79 2.02
C SER A 37 -16.89 -15.17 2.55
N GLN A 38 -17.92 -14.34 2.34
CA GLN A 38 -19.30 -14.68 2.63
C GLN A 38 -19.82 -15.80 1.69
N GLU A 39 -19.56 -15.70 0.39
CA GLU A 39 -19.95 -16.70 -0.59
C GLU A 39 -19.38 -18.10 -0.31
N ILE A 40 -18.17 -18.19 0.24
CA ILE A 40 -17.49 -19.46 0.55
C ILE A 40 -17.46 -19.79 2.06
N ASN A 41 -18.31 -19.12 2.86
CA ASN A 41 -18.46 -19.37 4.31
C ASN A 41 -17.16 -19.23 5.12
N THR A 42 -16.29 -18.28 4.77
CA THR A 42 -15.04 -17.96 5.50
C THR A 42 -15.02 -16.53 6.05
N PHE A 43 -16.18 -15.87 6.12
CA PHE A 43 -16.27 -14.48 6.57
C PHE A 43 -15.81 -14.28 8.02
N ASP A 44 -16.02 -15.28 8.88
CA ASP A 44 -15.54 -15.28 10.27
C ASP A 44 -14.00 -15.38 10.40
N ASN A 45 -13.31 -15.55 9.30
CA ASN A 45 -11.85 -15.65 9.27
C ASN A 45 -11.20 -14.47 8.54
N VAL A 46 -11.96 -13.40 8.22
CA VAL A 46 -11.44 -12.26 7.45
C VAL A 46 -11.69 -10.95 8.20
N ALA A 47 -10.62 -10.23 8.50
CA ALA A 47 -10.65 -8.87 9.00
C ALA A 47 -10.06 -7.92 7.96
N THR A 48 -10.80 -6.87 7.58
CA THR A 48 -10.39 -5.88 6.57
C THR A 48 -10.05 -4.57 7.24
N PHE A 49 -8.91 -4.02 6.91
CA PHE A 49 -8.44 -2.72 7.42
C PHE A 49 -8.44 -1.68 6.31
N GLY A 50 -8.83 -0.46 6.66
CA GLY A 50 -8.72 0.72 5.82
C GLY A 50 -8.08 1.87 6.57
N SER A 51 -7.55 2.85 5.84
CA SER A 51 -6.90 4.02 6.44
C SER A 51 -7.07 5.26 5.58
N THR A 52 -7.15 6.43 6.24
CA THR A 52 -7.09 7.74 5.57
C THR A 52 -5.70 8.36 5.60
N SER A 53 -4.69 7.69 6.16
CA SER A 53 -3.33 8.25 6.33
C SER A 53 -2.67 8.68 5.02
N LYS A 54 -3.04 8.06 3.90
CA LYS A 54 -2.56 8.41 2.56
C LYS A 54 -3.60 9.23 1.76
N ILE A 55 -4.81 9.40 2.30
CA ILE A 55 -5.89 10.19 1.69
C ILE A 55 -5.81 11.64 2.18
N THR A 56 -5.60 11.86 3.49
CA THR A 56 -5.55 13.16 4.13
C THR A 56 -4.12 13.55 4.48
N PHE A 57 -3.60 13.12 5.64
CA PHE A 57 -2.21 13.34 6.03
C PHE A 57 -1.72 12.25 6.99
N ALA A 58 -0.46 11.90 6.85
CA ALA A 58 0.18 10.90 7.71
C ALA A 58 0.25 11.41 9.16
N GLY A 59 0.12 10.48 10.12
CA GLY A 59 0.14 10.80 11.55
C GLY A 59 -1.18 11.34 12.11
N GLY A 60 -2.07 11.86 11.27
CA GLY A 60 -3.41 12.32 11.65
C GLY A 60 -4.53 11.55 10.93
N GLY A 61 -4.21 10.42 10.31
CA GLY A 61 -5.20 9.57 9.64
C GLY A 61 -6.14 8.88 10.60
N MET A 62 -7.21 8.32 10.04
CA MET A 62 -8.13 7.42 10.72
C MET A 62 -7.98 6.01 10.16
N ALA A 63 -8.11 5.02 11.02
CA ALA A 63 -8.16 3.62 10.63
C ALA A 63 -9.59 3.07 10.78
N PHE A 64 -9.92 2.09 9.97
CA PHE A 64 -11.20 1.39 9.95
C PHE A 64 -10.95 -0.10 10.00
N LEU A 65 -11.78 -0.80 10.76
CA LEU A 65 -11.83 -2.26 10.80
C LEU A 65 -13.23 -2.72 10.41
N GLY A 66 -13.30 -3.64 9.48
CA GLY A 66 -14.51 -4.35 9.09
C GLY A 66 -14.30 -5.85 9.19
N ALA A 67 -15.19 -6.55 9.92
CA ALA A 67 -15.14 -7.99 10.10
C ALA A 67 -16.54 -8.53 10.46
N SER A 68 -16.67 -9.84 10.63
CA SER A 68 -17.90 -10.46 11.15
C SER A 68 -18.15 -10.05 12.61
N ASP A 69 -19.39 -10.19 13.07
CA ASP A 69 -19.77 -9.91 14.47
C ASP A 69 -18.93 -10.72 15.46
N LYS A 70 -18.58 -11.96 15.10
CA LYS A 70 -17.71 -12.81 15.90
C LYS A 70 -16.33 -12.20 16.10
N LEU A 71 -15.65 -11.79 15.03
CA LEU A 71 -14.34 -11.16 15.11
C LEU A 71 -14.42 -9.76 15.73
N MET A 72 -15.47 -8.98 15.44
CA MET A 72 -15.68 -7.67 16.05
C MET A 72 -15.88 -7.78 17.56
N THR A 73 -16.61 -8.76 18.04
CA THR A 73 -16.80 -9.01 19.48
C THR A 73 -15.47 -9.28 20.18
N LEU A 74 -14.63 -10.18 19.61
CA LEU A 74 -13.30 -10.48 20.12
C LEU A 74 -12.40 -9.24 20.12
N PHE A 75 -12.41 -8.49 19.03
CA PHE A 75 -11.62 -7.27 18.90
C PHE A 75 -12.04 -6.22 19.94
N LEU A 76 -13.33 -5.95 20.08
CA LEU A 76 -13.85 -4.93 20.99
C LEU A 76 -13.63 -5.30 22.47
N ASP A 77 -13.77 -6.57 22.83
CA ASP A 77 -13.47 -7.04 24.19
C ASP A 77 -12.01 -6.75 24.56
N TYR A 78 -11.09 -6.98 23.65
CA TYR A 78 -9.68 -6.69 23.86
C TYR A 78 -9.39 -5.18 23.80
N PHE A 79 -9.87 -4.50 22.78
CA PHE A 79 -9.58 -3.09 22.49
C PHE A 79 -10.10 -2.14 23.56
N SER A 80 -11.28 -2.43 24.14
CA SER A 80 -11.89 -1.62 25.21
C SER A 80 -11.06 -1.57 26.50
N LYS A 81 -10.13 -2.52 26.70
CA LYS A 81 -9.29 -2.58 27.91
C LYS A 81 -8.19 -1.51 27.92
N PHE A 82 -7.82 -0.97 26.78
CA PHE A 82 -6.75 0.03 26.67
C PHE A 82 -7.11 1.26 25.84
N ASN A 83 -8.28 1.28 25.20
CA ASN A 83 -8.74 2.43 24.43
C ASN A 83 -10.21 2.74 24.72
N PHE A 84 -10.45 3.80 25.45
CA PHE A 84 -11.82 4.22 25.82
C PHE A 84 -12.59 4.82 24.64
N SER A 85 -11.92 5.54 23.75
CA SER A 85 -12.57 6.22 22.64
C SER A 85 -11.57 6.68 21.59
N PRO A 86 -11.90 6.53 20.30
CA PRO A 86 -11.15 7.17 19.24
C PRO A 86 -11.19 8.70 19.36
N ASP A 87 -10.18 9.38 18.79
CA ASP A 87 -10.11 10.83 18.75
C ASP A 87 -11.31 11.45 18.00
N LYS A 88 -12.27 12.01 18.76
CA LYS A 88 -13.49 12.60 18.23
C LYS A 88 -13.24 13.88 17.43
N VAL A 89 -12.21 14.66 17.80
CA VAL A 89 -11.85 15.89 17.08
C VAL A 89 -11.30 15.52 15.71
N ASN A 90 -10.43 14.50 15.65
CA ASN A 90 -9.90 14.02 14.39
C ASN A 90 -10.98 13.41 13.49
N GLN A 91 -11.95 12.68 14.06
CA GLN A 91 -13.13 12.20 13.33
C GLN A 91 -13.93 13.37 12.72
N ALA A 92 -14.22 14.40 13.50
CA ALA A 92 -14.95 15.58 13.03
C ALA A 92 -14.19 16.33 11.91
N ARG A 93 -12.85 16.43 12.00
CA ARG A 93 -12.00 16.99 10.93
C ARG A 93 -12.15 16.21 9.62
N HIS A 94 -12.09 14.89 9.68
CA HIS A 94 -12.26 14.03 8.51
C HIS A 94 -13.65 14.14 7.89
N VAL A 95 -14.70 14.14 8.71
CA VAL A 95 -16.08 14.34 8.25
C VAL A 95 -16.24 15.70 7.56
N ARG A 96 -15.67 16.77 8.11
CA ARG A 96 -15.70 18.09 7.50
C ARG A 96 -14.96 18.17 6.16
N PHE A 97 -13.82 17.50 6.05
CA PHE A 97 -12.97 17.53 4.86
C PHE A 97 -13.51 16.63 3.76
N LEU A 98 -13.75 15.35 4.06
CA LEU A 98 -14.16 14.36 3.08
C LEU A 98 -15.65 14.42 2.74
N LYS A 99 -16.48 14.89 3.65
CA LYS A 99 -17.94 15.11 3.54
C LYS A 99 -18.75 13.90 3.08
N ASN A 100 -18.48 13.41 1.89
CA ASN A 100 -19.17 12.28 1.26
C ASN A 100 -18.30 11.62 0.18
N LYS A 101 -18.79 10.51 -0.38
CA LYS A 101 -18.11 9.73 -1.42
C LYS A 101 -17.68 10.59 -2.62
N LYS A 102 -18.57 11.45 -3.15
CA LYS A 102 -18.28 12.31 -4.32
C LYS A 102 -17.12 13.27 -4.07
N VAL A 103 -17.06 13.89 -2.88
CA VAL A 103 -15.97 14.81 -2.49
C VAL A 103 -14.67 14.03 -2.31
N THR A 104 -14.73 12.86 -1.67
CA THR A 104 -13.57 11.98 -1.50
C THR A 104 -13.01 11.53 -2.85
N GLU A 105 -13.86 11.08 -3.78
CA GLU A 105 -13.43 10.69 -5.14
C GLU A 105 -12.80 11.85 -5.91
N ALA A 106 -13.37 13.06 -5.79
CA ALA A 106 -12.81 14.25 -6.43
C ALA A 106 -11.43 14.63 -5.82
N HIS A 107 -11.27 14.45 -4.51
CA HIS A 107 -9.98 14.63 -3.84
C HIS A 107 -8.95 13.59 -4.31
N MET A 108 -9.33 12.32 -4.40
CA MET A 108 -8.44 11.26 -4.87
C MET A 108 -8.00 11.46 -6.33
N LYS A 109 -8.90 11.96 -7.20
CA LYS A 109 -8.53 12.34 -8.59
C LYS A 109 -7.46 13.44 -8.63
N LYS A 110 -7.51 14.43 -7.71
CA LYS A 110 -6.47 15.45 -7.62
C LYS A 110 -5.13 14.85 -7.16
N LEU A 111 -5.14 13.94 -6.18
CA LEU A 111 -3.93 13.23 -5.76
C LEU A 111 -3.36 12.37 -6.88
N ALA A 112 -4.20 11.66 -7.62
CA ALA A 112 -3.81 10.87 -8.79
C ALA A 112 -3.10 11.73 -9.84
N ALA A 113 -3.62 12.93 -10.14
CA ALA A 113 -3.01 13.86 -11.08
C ALA A 113 -1.62 14.37 -10.65
N LEU A 114 -1.37 14.45 -9.34
CA LEU A 114 -0.05 14.81 -8.79
C LEU A 114 0.94 13.64 -8.80
N ILE A 115 0.43 12.43 -8.62
CA ILE A 115 1.28 11.22 -8.45
C ILE A 115 1.63 10.59 -9.79
N LYS A 116 0.67 10.48 -10.71
CA LYS A 116 0.85 9.79 -12.00
C LYS A 116 2.08 10.26 -12.79
N PRO A 117 2.37 11.58 -12.96
CA PRO A 117 3.53 12.02 -13.71
C PRO A 117 4.87 11.51 -13.16
N LYS A 118 4.95 11.26 -11.85
CA LYS A 118 6.14 10.71 -11.19
C LYS A 118 6.36 9.24 -11.56
N PHE A 119 5.29 8.46 -11.63
CA PHE A 119 5.36 7.09 -12.11
C PHE A 119 5.69 7.01 -13.60
N ASP A 120 5.10 7.88 -14.41
CA ASP A 120 5.40 7.97 -15.84
C ASP A 120 6.90 8.30 -16.07
N LEU A 121 7.47 9.19 -15.25
CA LEU A 121 8.88 9.54 -15.30
C LEU A 121 9.79 8.37 -14.93
N VAL A 122 9.49 7.65 -13.85
CA VAL A 122 10.24 6.44 -13.46
C VAL A 122 10.17 5.39 -14.57
N ASP A 123 8.97 5.10 -15.10
CA ASP A 123 8.81 4.12 -16.19
C ASP A 123 9.59 4.53 -17.45
N LYS A 124 9.61 5.82 -17.78
CA LYS A 124 10.42 6.37 -18.89
C LYS A 124 11.91 6.03 -18.73
N TYR A 125 12.48 6.29 -17.55
CA TYR A 125 13.90 6.01 -17.30
C TYR A 125 14.19 4.50 -17.24
N LEU A 126 13.36 3.72 -16.57
CA LEU A 126 13.54 2.28 -16.50
C LEU A 126 13.43 1.62 -17.88
N ASN A 127 12.55 2.11 -18.77
CA ASN A 127 12.46 1.62 -20.16
C ASN A 127 13.69 1.98 -21.00
N SER A 128 14.59 2.86 -20.56
CA SER A 128 15.87 3.13 -21.24
C SER A 128 16.97 2.14 -20.88
N LEU A 129 16.74 1.28 -19.89
CA LEU A 129 17.70 0.24 -19.53
C LEU A 129 17.80 -0.81 -20.64
N PRO A 130 18.98 -1.43 -20.84
CA PRO A 130 19.14 -2.52 -21.78
C PRO A 130 18.17 -3.68 -21.48
N GLU A 131 17.64 -4.27 -22.55
CA GLU A 131 16.73 -5.40 -22.43
C GLU A 131 17.35 -6.57 -21.63
N GLY A 132 16.54 -7.16 -20.74
CA GLY A 132 16.97 -8.29 -19.90
C GLY A 132 17.89 -7.92 -18.74
N LEU A 133 18.18 -6.62 -18.51
CA LEU A 133 18.97 -6.19 -17.37
C LEU A 133 18.17 -6.20 -16.06
N ALA A 134 16.90 -5.82 -16.12
CA ALA A 134 15.98 -5.76 -15.00
C ALA A 134 14.55 -5.94 -15.46
N SER A 135 13.66 -6.13 -14.50
CA SER A 135 12.21 -6.06 -14.68
C SER A 135 11.58 -5.18 -13.61
N TRP A 136 10.39 -4.65 -13.87
CA TRP A 136 9.68 -3.82 -12.89
C TRP A 136 8.18 -3.87 -13.09
N THR A 137 7.46 -3.61 -12.01
CA THR A 137 6.02 -3.47 -12.09
C THR A 137 5.63 -2.15 -12.75
N LYS A 138 4.51 -2.16 -13.49
CA LYS A 138 3.85 -0.95 -14.02
C LYS A 138 2.55 -0.73 -13.24
N PRO A 139 2.62 -0.07 -12.07
CA PRO A 139 1.45 0.08 -11.22
C PRO A 139 0.44 1.04 -11.83
N THR A 140 -0.84 0.74 -11.63
CA THR A 140 -1.97 1.61 -11.97
C THR A 140 -2.49 2.38 -10.77
N GLY A 141 -1.87 2.20 -9.60
CA GLY A 141 -2.22 2.83 -8.34
C GLY A 141 -1.15 2.59 -7.27
N GLY A 142 -1.35 3.17 -6.11
CA GLY A 142 -0.42 3.06 -4.99
C GLY A 142 0.76 4.02 -5.04
N TYR A 143 1.87 3.65 -4.38
CA TYR A 143 2.99 4.55 -4.12
C TYR A 143 4.35 3.96 -4.46
N PHE A 144 4.40 2.75 -5.00
CA PHE A 144 5.63 2.01 -5.16
C PHE A 144 5.75 1.34 -6.53
N VAL A 145 6.98 1.26 -7.02
CA VAL A 145 7.38 0.38 -8.12
C VAL A 145 8.27 -0.71 -7.53
N SER A 146 7.97 -1.97 -7.81
CA SER A 146 8.84 -3.09 -7.52
C SER A 146 9.80 -3.25 -8.70
N PHE A 147 11.08 -3.09 -8.44
CA PHE A 147 12.15 -3.24 -9.41
C PHE A 147 12.96 -4.49 -9.06
N ASP A 148 13.11 -5.40 -10.01
CA ASP A 148 13.86 -6.62 -9.86
C ASP A 148 15.07 -6.59 -10.78
N SER A 149 16.26 -6.47 -10.18
CA SER A 149 17.55 -6.54 -10.86
C SER A 149 17.94 -8.00 -11.12
N LYS A 150 19.08 -8.22 -11.78
CA LYS A 150 19.68 -9.57 -11.82
C LYS A 150 19.96 -10.07 -10.40
N LEU A 151 19.94 -11.39 -10.22
CA LEU A 151 20.24 -12.06 -8.96
C LEU A 151 21.54 -11.55 -8.33
N GLY A 152 21.50 -11.27 -7.04
CA GLY A 152 22.65 -10.82 -6.26
C GLY A 152 23.05 -9.35 -6.46
N GLN A 153 22.31 -8.54 -7.21
CA GLN A 153 22.72 -7.16 -7.56
C GLN A 153 22.01 -6.07 -6.73
N ALA A 154 20.88 -6.35 -6.07
CA ALA A 154 20.09 -5.31 -5.42
C ALA A 154 20.88 -4.53 -4.35
N SER A 155 21.63 -5.20 -3.49
CA SER A 155 22.47 -4.55 -2.47
C SER A 155 23.51 -3.63 -3.09
N LYS A 156 24.19 -4.09 -4.15
CA LYS A 156 25.20 -3.28 -4.85
C LYS A 156 24.58 -2.04 -5.49
N ILE A 157 23.43 -2.19 -6.15
CA ILE A 157 22.68 -1.05 -6.74
C ILE A 157 22.27 -0.08 -5.63
N TYR A 158 21.73 -0.58 -4.51
CA TYR A 158 21.36 0.24 -3.37
C TYR A 158 22.55 1.07 -2.83
N ASP A 159 23.73 0.44 -2.66
CA ASP A 159 24.91 1.11 -2.16
C ASP A 159 25.40 2.20 -3.14
N LEU A 160 25.45 1.90 -4.44
CA LEU A 160 25.80 2.88 -5.47
C LEU A 160 24.83 4.06 -5.52
N CYS A 161 23.52 3.80 -5.42
CA CYS A 161 22.51 4.85 -5.33
C CYS A 161 22.73 5.74 -4.09
N LYS A 162 23.03 5.12 -2.95
CA LYS A 162 23.30 5.83 -1.70
C LYS A 162 24.56 6.67 -1.80
N GLU A 163 25.64 6.18 -2.38
CA GLU A 163 26.87 6.93 -2.65
C GLU A 163 26.61 8.13 -3.57
N ALA A 164 25.73 7.98 -4.55
CA ALA A 164 25.28 9.06 -5.42
C ALA A 164 24.30 10.06 -4.74
N GLY A 165 23.95 9.84 -3.47
CA GLY A 165 23.01 10.71 -2.72
C GLY A 165 21.54 10.33 -2.85
N LEU A 166 21.20 9.22 -3.52
CA LEU A 166 19.84 8.72 -3.64
C LEU A 166 19.52 7.70 -2.55
N ASN A 167 18.63 8.07 -1.63
CA ASN A 167 18.18 7.19 -0.56
C ASN A 167 16.97 6.37 -0.99
N LEU A 168 17.19 5.10 -1.29
CA LEU A 168 16.14 4.12 -1.56
C LEU A 168 15.68 3.41 -0.27
N THR A 169 14.57 2.68 -0.35
CA THR A 169 14.17 1.77 0.73
C THR A 169 15.22 0.66 0.86
N PRO A 170 15.68 0.34 2.10
CA PRO A 170 16.69 -0.71 2.28
C PRO A 170 16.28 -2.04 1.66
N VAL A 171 17.21 -2.70 0.98
CA VAL A 171 17.01 -4.00 0.36
C VAL A 171 16.50 -5.02 1.39
N GLY A 172 15.59 -5.90 0.97
CA GLY A 172 14.95 -6.87 1.86
C GLY A 172 13.77 -6.33 2.66
N SER A 173 13.52 -5.00 2.72
CA SER A 173 12.43 -4.42 3.53
C SER A 173 11.04 -4.90 3.14
N ALA A 174 10.84 -5.38 1.90
CA ALA A 174 9.58 -5.91 1.40
C ALA A 174 9.40 -7.42 1.70
N PHE A 175 10.39 -8.06 2.30
CA PHE A 175 10.40 -9.50 2.56
C PHE A 175 10.30 -9.81 4.06
N PRO A 176 9.76 -11.01 4.43
CA PRO A 176 9.79 -11.48 5.80
C PRO A 176 11.23 -11.50 6.36
N TYR A 177 11.37 -11.11 7.60
CA TYR A 177 12.67 -11.02 8.29
C TYR A 177 13.70 -10.10 7.59
N ARG A 178 13.24 -9.25 6.65
CA ARG A 178 14.10 -8.40 5.80
C ARG A 178 15.13 -9.19 4.99
N ARG A 179 14.76 -10.38 4.54
CA ARG A 179 15.63 -11.28 3.79
C ARG A 179 15.07 -11.48 2.38
N ASP A 180 15.67 -10.83 1.41
CA ASP A 180 15.54 -11.15 -0.01
C ASP A 180 16.60 -12.21 -0.33
N GLN A 181 16.21 -13.46 -0.47
CA GLN A 181 17.12 -14.58 -0.72
C GLN A 181 17.88 -14.44 -2.05
N GLU A 182 17.24 -13.83 -3.02
CA GLU A 182 17.80 -13.62 -4.36
C GLU A 182 18.64 -12.33 -4.45
N ASN A 183 18.51 -11.45 -3.45
CA ASN A 183 19.13 -10.13 -3.45
C ASN A 183 18.89 -9.38 -4.78
N SER A 184 17.66 -9.35 -5.23
CA SER A 184 17.26 -8.84 -6.54
C SER A 184 16.29 -7.67 -6.47
N ASN A 185 15.48 -7.56 -5.40
CA ASN A 185 14.37 -6.63 -5.33
C ASN A 185 14.73 -5.29 -4.67
N ILE A 186 14.30 -4.22 -5.32
CA ILE A 186 14.39 -2.85 -4.82
C ILE A 186 13.01 -2.20 -4.93
N ARG A 187 12.53 -1.59 -3.84
CA ARG A 187 11.30 -0.81 -3.82
C ARG A 187 11.61 0.66 -4.10
N ILE A 188 11.10 1.18 -5.22
CA ILE A 188 11.19 2.58 -5.59
C ILE A 188 9.93 3.32 -5.13
N ALA A 189 10.09 4.43 -4.41
CA ALA A 189 9.01 5.26 -3.86
C ALA A 189 9.09 6.70 -4.39
N PRO A 190 8.57 6.99 -5.59
CA PRO A 190 8.82 8.27 -6.29
C PRO A 190 7.97 9.42 -5.80
N THR A 191 7.00 9.19 -4.90
CA THR A 191 5.91 10.13 -4.65
C THR A 191 6.25 11.32 -3.74
N TYR A 192 7.31 11.22 -2.93
CA TYR A 192 7.68 12.23 -1.93
C TYR A 192 8.33 13.47 -2.55
N VAL A 193 9.31 13.28 -3.40
CA VAL A 193 10.11 14.36 -4.02
C VAL A 193 9.33 15.12 -5.10
N SER A 194 9.75 16.33 -5.45
CA SER A 194 9.22 17.04 -6.62
C SER A 194 9.56 16.30 -7.93
N ILE A 195 8.89 16.67 -9.03
CA ILE A 195 9.17 16.05 -10.33
C ILE A 195 10.60 16.35 -10.81
N ASP A 196 11.09 17.59 -10.55
CA ASP A 196 12.43 18.01 -10.93
C ASP A 196 13.52 17.31 -10.11
N GLU A 197 13.28 17.08 -8.83
CA GLU A 197 14.17 16.26 -7.98
C GLU A 197 14.18 14.81 -8.41
N LEU A 198 13.01 14.26 -8.77
CA LEU A 198 12.90 12.90 -9.26
C LEU A 198 13.64 12.74 -10.61
N ASP A 199 13.48 13.69 -11.52
CA ASP A 199 14.17 13.68 -12.82
C ASP A 199 15.71 13.70 -12.66
N ARG A 200 16.21 14.46 -11.68
CA ARG A 200 17.64 14.46 -11.35
C ARG A 200 18.14 13.20 -10.65
N ALA A 201 17.25 12.50 -9.96
CA ALA A 201 17.57 11.27 -9.22
C ALA A 201 17.59 10.03 -10.12
N MET A 202 16.85 10.05 -11.23
CA MET A 202 16.75 8.98 -12.22
C MET A 202 17.83 9.06 -13.28
#